data_00ed7a246abe1859d84b6a25f1645a9e
#
_entry.id   00ed7a246abe1859d84b6a25f1645a9e
#
_cell.length_a   1.000
_cell.length_b   1.000
_cell.length_c   1.000
_cell.angle_alpha   90.00
_cell.angle_beta   90.00
_cell.angle_gamma   90.00
#
_symmetry.space_group_name_H-M   'P 1'
#
loop_
_entity.id
_entity.type
_entity.pdbx_description
1 polymer ?
#
loop_
_entity_poly.entity_id
_entity_poly.type
_entity_poly.pdbx_seq_one_letter_code
_entity_poly.pdbx_strand_id
1 'polypeptide(L)'
;YSSAASDVYKRQPFKEIYGLGYAVLETIKYNYKSKGDRKLRQELDVLYGSKYSEYYLRTIHSQQITIAFTLFVLSFILYGLASDVLALIVGFVFAGLAYYYFGTVTKKRILKRSDELLHDFSEVVSKLALLTNAGMILREAWQEVAFAGTSTIYTEMQTTVNEMNNGVSEIDAMFNFGSRCIIPEIKKFTSTIIQGMTKGNSELTAMLQEQSKEVWQLKKQLVRREGEKAASKLLIPICVMFVGILIMIIVPIFTNLGV
;
A
#
# COMPACT_ATOMS: atom_id res chain seq x y z
N TYR A 1 10.21 -17.68 -0.62
CA TYR A 1 10.15 -16.63 0.43
C TYR A 1 11.35 -15.66 0.42
N SER A 2 12.45 -16.04 -0.20
CA SER A 2 13.67 -15.22 -0.30
C SER A 2 13.57 -14.08 -1.33
N SER A 3 12.81 -14.23 -2.39
CA SER A 3 12.79 -13.30 -3.53
C SER A 3 12.13 -11.96 -3.20
N ALA A 4 10.94 -11.95 -2.59
CA ALA A 4 10.23 -10.69 -2.30
C ALA A 4 10.95 -9.84 -1.22
N ALA A 5 11.51 -10.47 -0.20
CA ALA A 5 12.33 -9.78 0.81
C ALA A 5 13.65 -9.26 0.20
N SER A 6 14.25 -10.01 -0.73
CA SER A 6 15.44 -9.61 -1.48
C SER A 6 15.17 -8.42 -2.40
N ASP A 7 14.04 -8.37 -3.09
CA ASP A 7 13.69 -7.28 -4.00
C ASP A 7 13.34 -5.98 -3.28
N VAL A 8 12.66 -6.04 -2.14
CA VAL A 8 12.41 -4.86 -1.30
C VAL A 8 13.71 -4.37 -0.66
N TYR A 9 14.58 -5.31 -0.25
CA TYR A 9 15.90 -4.97 0.27
C TYR A 9 16.81 -4.34 -0.80
N LYS A 10 16.75 -4.76 -2.07
CA LYS A 10 17.52 -4.17 -3.18
C LYS A 10 17.02 -2.80 -3.64
N ARG A 11 15.74 -2.46 -3.42
CA ARG A 11 15.12 -1.19 -3.85
C ARG A 11 15.17 -0.06 -2.83
N GLN A 12 15.83 -0.25 -1.69
CA GLN A 12 15.94 0.81 -0.69
C GLN A 12 17.14 1.72 -1.01
N PRO A 13 16.95 3.02 -1.25
CA PRO A 13 18.06 3.94 -1.38
C PRO A 13 18.77 4.08 -0.02
N PHE A 14 20.10 4.23 -0.05
CA PHE A 14 20.96 4.50 1.13
C PHE A 14 21.09 3.39 2.18
N LYS A 15 21.20 2.14 1.73
CA LYS A 15 21.33 0.95 2.56
C LYS A 15 22.42 1.00 3.65
N GLU A 16 23.54 1.66 3.34
CA GLU A 16 24.74 1.67 4.19
C GLU A 16 24.68 2.68 5.33
N ILE A 17 23.75 3.64 5.28
CA ILE A 17 23.65 4.75 6.23
C ILE A 17 22.73 4.43 7.43
N TYR A 18 21.96 3.35 7.39
CA TYR A 18 20.99 3.02 8.46
C TYR A 18 21.62 2.61 9.79
N GLY A 19 22.90 2.30 9.80
CA GLY A 19 23.65 2.00 11.02
C GLY A 19 23.61 3.09 12.08
N LEU A 20 23.59 4.37 11.66
CA LEU A 20 23.49 5.51 12.59
C LEU A 20 22.13 5.54 13.29
N GLY A 21 21.03 5.34 12.57
CA GLY A 21 19.69 5.31 13.16
C GLY A 21 19.50 4.14 14.12
N TYR A 22 20.10 2.99 13.85
CA TYR A 22 20.09 1.84 14.76
C TYR A 22 20.86 2.16 16.04
N ALA A 23 22.05 2.75 15.95
CA ALA A 23 22.83 3.15 17.11
C ALA A 23 22.11 4.17 17.99
N VAL A 24 21.44 5.16 17.40
CA VAL A 24 20.64 6.16 18.13
C VAL A 24 19.44 5.50 18.82
N LEU A 25 18.70 4.63 18.14
CA LEU A 25 17.55 3.92 18.70
C LEU A 25 17.94 2.97 19.84
N GLU A 26 19.09 2.32 19.74
CA GLU A 26 19.64 1.46 20.77
C GLU A 26 20.09 2.28 22.01
N THR A 27 20.73 3.42 21.78
CA THR A 27 21.17 4.32 22.86
C THR A 27 19.98 4.90 23.63
N ILE A 28 18.89 5.26 22.94
CA ILE A 28 17.66 5.80 23.55
C ILE A 28 16.80 4.68 24.15
N LYS A 29 17.13 3.39 23.93
CA LYS A 29 16.31 2.21 24.33
C LYS A 29 14.85 2.36 23.90
N TYR A 30 14.62 2.75 22.64
CA TYR A 30 13.27 3.00 22.13
C TYR A 30 12.41 1.73 22.17
N ASN A 31 11.27 1.81 22.85
CA ASN A 31 10.45 0.64 23.21
C ASN A 31 9.24 0.48 22.25
N TYR A 32 9.40 0.54 20.96
CA TYR A 32 8.44 0.26 19.86
C TYR A 32 6.97 -0.09 20.25
N LYS A 33 6.44 0.58 21.31
CA LYS A 33 5.10 0.33 21.89
C LYS A 33 4.11 1.47 21.68
N SER A 34 4.48 2.51 20.94
CA SER A 34 3.60 3.64 20.62
C SER A 34 2.35 3.17 19.85
N LYS A 35 1.25 3.93 19.95
CA LYS A 35 0.03 3.68 19.14
C LYS A 35 0.34 3.67 17.64
N GLY A 36 1.26 4.53 17.18
CA GLY A 36 1.75 4.56 15.81
C GLY A 36 2.49 3.28 15.42
N ASP A 37 3.38 2.78 16.31
CA ASP A 37 4.16 1.57 16.07
C ASP A 37 3.30 0.32 15.99
N ARG A 38 2.24 0.23 16.82
CA ARG A 38 1.30 -0.88 16.78
C ARG A 38 0.52 -0.90 15.45
N LYS A 39 0.08 0.26 14.99
CA LYS A 39 -0.62 0.38 13.72
C LYS A 39 0.30 0.05 12.54
N LEU A 40 1.52 0.59 12.55
CA LEU A 40 2.53 0.31 11.53
C LEU A 40 2.95 -1.18 11.55
N ARG A 41 3.07 -1.80 12.73
CA ARG A 41 3.32 -3.23 12.86
C ARG A 41 2.21 -4.06 12.24
N GLN A 42 0.93 -3.76 12.54
CA GLN A 42 -0.20 -4.44 11.91
C GLN A 42 -0.19 -4.29 10.38
N GLU A 43 0.11 -3.08 9.88
CA GLU A 43 0.24 -2.81 8.45
C GLU A 43 1.42 -3.60 7.81
N LEU A 44 2.52 -3.78 8.54
CA LEU A 44 3.68 -4.55 8.10
C LEU A 44 3.50 -6.07 8.24
N ASP A 45 2.81 -6.54 9.31
CA ASP A 45 2.41 -7.94 9.46
C ASP A 45 1.67 -8.44 8.23
N VAL A 46 0.87 -7.58 7.72
CA VAL A 46 0.01 -7.75 6.59
C VAL A 46 0.77 -7.73 5.25
N LEU A 47 1.82 -6.90 5.11
CA LEU A 47 2.64 -6.80 3.89
C LEU A 47 3.70 -7.88 3.76
N TYR A 48 4.32 -8.22 4.87
CA TYR A 48 5.55 -9.03 4.89
C TYR A 48 5.44 -10.28 5.76
N GLY A 49 4.29 -10.47 6.44
CA GLY A 49 4.06 -11.53 7.41
C GLY A 49 4.64 -11.21 8.79
N SER A 50 4.08 -11.82 9.83
CA SER A 50 4.41 -11.55 11.23
C SER A 50 5.89 -11.78 11.57
N LYS A 51 6.56 -12.70 10.86
CA LYS A 51 7.97 -13.03 11.08
C LYS A 51 8.92 -11.87 10.72
N TYR A 52 8.55 -11.04 9.73
CA TYR A 52 9.42 -9.97 9.22
C TYR A 52 8.94 -8.57 9.58
N SER A 53 7.74 -8.42 10.11
CA SER A 53 7.14 -7.13 10.43
C SER A 53 7.95 -6.33 11.43
N GLU A 54 8.49 -6.99 12.45
CA GLU A 54 9.31 -6.34 13.48
C GLU A 54 10.66 -5.84 12.90
N TYR A 55 11.26 -6.63 12.01
CA TYR A 55 12.48 -6.21 11.31
C TYR A 55 12.22 -4.96 10.45
N TYR A 56 11.14 -4.95 9.67
CA TYR A 56 10.80 -3.80 8.83
C TYR A 56 10.38 -2.58 9.65
N LEU A 57 9.69 -2.78 10.77
CA LEU A 57 9.35 -1.70 11.70
C LEU A 57 10.62 -0.99 12.20
N ARG A 58 11.58 -1.76 12.67
CA ARG A 58 12.88 -1.23 13.13
C ARG A 58 13.64 -0.53 12.00
N THR A 59 13.65 -1.10 10.81
CA THR A 59 14.32 -0.53 9.64
C THR A 59 13.69 0.81 9.24
N ILE A 60 12.36 0.92 9.21
CA ILE A 60 11.66 2.17 8.85
C ILE A 60 11.96 3.27 9.87
N HIS A 61 11.90 2.96 11.16
CA HIS A 61 12.25 3.94 12.21
C HIS A 61 13.72 4.35 12.14
N SER A 62 14.62 3.40 11.89
CA SER A 62 16.04 3.69 11.68
C SER A 62 16.25 4.62 10.49
N GLN A 63 15.56 4.40 9.37
CA GLN A 63 15.60 5.30 8.20
C GLN A 63 15.13 6.71 8.54
N GLN A 64 13.98 6.83 9.21
CA GLN A 64 13.41 8.12 9.59
C GLN A 64 14.37 8.93 10.47
N ILE A 65 14.94 8.28 11.48
CA ILE A 65 15.86 8.92 12.42
C ILE A 65 17.18 9.28 11.74
N THR A 66 17.73 8.39 10.90
CA THR A 66 18.99 8.67 10.19
C THR A 66 18.84 9.89 9.29
N ILE A 67 17.78 9.97 8.52
CA ILE A 67 17.56 11.09 7.59
C ILE A 67 17.29 12.39 8.36
N ALA A 68 16.47 12.33 9.42
CA ALA A 68 16.23 13.50 10.26
C ALA A 68 17.53 13.98 10.93
N PHE A 69 18.35 13.07 11.41
CA PHE A 69 19.64 13.39 12.05
C PHE A 69 20.66 13.96 11.05
N THR A 70 20.75 13.39 9.84
CA THR A 70 21.65 13.92 8.80
C THR A 70 21.25 15.32 8.37
N LEU A 71 19.95 15.59 8.20
CA LEU A 71 19.46 16.94 7.89
C LEU A 71 19.67 17.92 9.05
N PHE A 72 19.53 17.46 10.28
CA PHE A 72 19.83 18.24 11.47
C PHE A 72 21.30 18.66 11.51
N VAL A 73 22.23 17.72 11.32
CA VAL A 73 23.68 18.02 11.29
C VAL A 73 24.00 18.97 10.13
N LEU A 74 23.42 18.73 8.95
CA LEU A 74 23.61 19.61 7.79
C LEU A 74 23.14 21.04 8.07
N SER A 75 22.07 21.22 8.84
CA SER A 75 21.58 22.54 9.26
C SER A 75 22.61 23.30 10.11
N PHE A 76 23.33 22.64 11.01
CA PHE A 76 24.41 23.26 11.77
C PHE A 76 25.61 23.64 10.90
N ILE A 77 25.95 22.82 9.91
CA ILE A 77 27.03 23.14 8.97
C ILE A 77 26.65 24.39 8.15
N LEU A 78 25.42 24.47 7.67
CA LEU A 78 24.94 25.66 6.94
C LEU A 78 24.90 26.91 7.82
N TYR A 79 24.53 26.79 9.08
CA TYR A 79 24.60 27.89 10.05
C TYR A 79 26.02 28.39 10.23
N GLY A 80 27.01 27.46 10.39
CA GLY A 80 28.42 27.83 10.52
C GLY A 80 29.00 28.55 9.29
N LEU A 81 28.49 28.22 8.08
CA LEU A 81 28.92 28.85 6.84
C LEU A 81 28.24 30.21 6.57
N ALA A 82 26.94 30.31 6.85
CA ALA A 82 26.13 31.48 6.54
C ALA A 82 26.07 32.52 7.69
N SER A 83 26.41 32.10 8.92
CA SER A 83 26.27 32.90 10.16
C SER A 83 24.89 33.51 10.37
N ASP A 84 23.87 32.91 9.75
CA ASP A 84 22.49 33.39 9.77
C ASP A 84 21.57 32.38 10.48
N VAL A 85 20.84 32.87 11.51
CA VAL A 85 19.89 32.08 12.30
C VAL A 85 18.75 31.55 11.40
N LEU A 86 18.45 32.24 10.31
CA LEU A 86 17.43 31.80 9.35
C LEU A 86 17.77 30.43 8.75
N ALA A 87 19.05 30.16 8.46
CA ALA A 87 19.51 28.87 7.94
C ALA A 87 19.22 27.72 8.91
N LEU A 88 19.32 27.96 10.21
CA LEU A 88 19.03 26.99 11.26
C LEU A 88 17.54 26.66 11.32
N ILE A 89 16.65 27.68 11.27
CA ILE A 89 15.19 27.49 11.26
C ILE A 89 14.74 26.70 10.03
N VAL A 90 15.26 27.04 8.85
CA VAL A 90 14.95 26.35 7.60
C VAL A 90 15.36 24.88 7.68
N GLY A 91 16.55 24.58 8.21
CA GLY A 91 17.02 23.21 8.36
C GLY A 91 16.15 22.37 9.31
N PHE A 92 15.70 22.94 10.43
CA PHE A 92 14.76 22.25 11.33
C PHE A 92 13.41 21.95 10.66
N VAL A 93 12.88 22.89 9.88
CA VAL A 93 11.64 22.67 9.12
C VAL A 93 11.82 21.55 8.11
N PHE A 94 12.94 21.53 7.37
CA PHE A 94 13.22 20.44 6.42
C PHE A 94 13.40 19.08 7.10
N ALA A 95 14.06 19.02 8.26
CA ALA A 95 14.20 17.77 9.03
C ALA A 95 12.84 17.24 9.50
N GLY A 96 11.95 18.10 9.98
CA GLY A 96 10.58 17.75 10.36
C GLY A 96 9.73 17.26 9.18
N LEU A 97 9.80 17.95 8.05
CA LEU A 97 9.11 17.56 6.81
C LEU A 97 9.62 16.20 6.28
N ALA A 98 10.92 15.97 6.31
CA ALA A 98 11.51 14.70 5.90
C ALA A 98 11.02 13.55 6.80
N TYR A 99 11.04 13.73 8.12
CA TYR A 99 10.52 12.73 9.06
C TYR A 99 9.06 12.37 8.75
N TYR A 100 8.20 13.36 8.53
CA TYR A 100 6.79 13.15 8.17
C TYR A 100 6.63 12.46 6.81
N TYR A 101 7.41 12.86 5.81
CA TYR A 101 7.37 12.28 4.46
C TYR A 101 7.71 10.79 4.48
N PHE A 102 8.80 10.40 5.15
CA PHE A 102 9.20 8.99 5.23
C PHE A 102 8.20 8.13 6.02
N GLY A 103 7.47 8.70 6.99
CA GLY A 103 6.37 8.02 7.67
C GLY A 103 5.18 7.70 6.76
N THR A 104 4.96 8.51 5.73
CA THR A 104 3.84 8.32 4.78
C THR A 104 4.17 7.41 3.59
N VAL A 105 5.44 7.19 3.28
CA VAL A 105 5.88 6.36 2.14
C VAL A 105 5.39 4.90 2.29
N THR A 106 5.47 4.35 3.50
CA THR A 106 5.02 2.98 3.78
C THR A 106 3.52 2.81 3.51
N LYS A 107 2.69 3.74 3.97
CA LYS A 107 1.24 3.73 3.68
C LYS A 107 0.93 3.77 2.19
N LYS A 108 1.68 4.59 1.42
CA LYS A 108 1.50 4.65 -0.04
C LYS A 108 1.84 3.32 -0.71
N ARG A 109 2.84 2.58 -0.23
CA ARG A 109 3.19 1.24 -0.75
C ARG A 109 2.09 0.22 -0.49
N ILE A 110 1.49 0.26 0.72
CA ILE A 110 0.37 -0.60 1.10
C ILE A 110 -0.84 -0.33 0.20
N LEU A 111 -1.21 0.94 0.06
CA LEU A 111 -2.33 1.32 -0.79
C LEU A 111 -2.09 0.90 -2.25
N LYS A 112 -0.88 1.11 -2.76
CA LYS A 112 -0.51 0.69 -4.12
C LYS A 112 -0.65 -0.82 -4.32
N ARG A 113 -0.16 -1.64 -3.37
CA ARG A 113 -0.31 -3.09 -3.43
C ARG A 113 -1.78 -3.50 -3.35
N SER A 114 -2.56 -2.83 -2.52
CA SER A 114 -4.01 -3.05 -2.41
C SER A 114 -4.73 -2.74 -3.73
N ASP A 115 -4.40 -1.61 -4.36
CA ASP A 115 -4.98 -1.22 -5.65
C ASP A 115 -4.58 -2.22 -6.77
N GLU A 116 -3.33 -2.67 -6.80
CA GLU A 116 -2.85 -3.69 -7.74
C GLU A 116 -3.60 -5.02 -7.59
N LEU A 117 -3.83 -5.48 -6.36
CA LEU A 117 -4.58 -6.70 -6.07
C LEU A 117 -6.05 -6.56 -6.49
N LEU A 118 -6.71 -5.43 -6.17
CA LEU A 118 -8.12 -5.20 -6.52
C LEU A 118 -8.35 -5.01 -8.02
N HIS A 119 -7.36 -4.49 -8.74
CA HIS A 119 -7.48 -4.23 -10.16
C HIS A 119 -7.86 -5.49 -10.94
N ASP A 120 -7.16 -6.60 -10.69
CA ASP A 120 -7.36 -7.85 -11.42
C ASP A 120 -8.29 -8.83 -10.69
N PHE A 121 -8.68 -8.53 -9.44
CA PHE A 121 -9.51 -9.39 -8.62
C PHE A 121 -10.85 -9.72 -9.28
N SER A 122 -11.49 -8.73 -9.92
CA SER A 122 -12.77 -8.94 -10.62
C SER A 122 -12.66 -9.92 -11.78
N GLU A 123 -11.54 -9.92 -12.48
CA GLU A 123 -11.26 -10.82 -13.59
C GLU A 123 -11.03 -12.25 -13.07
N VAL A 124 -10.21 -12.38 -12.02
CA VAL A 124 -9.95 -13.67 -11.36
C VAL A 124 -11.25 -14.33 -10.89
N VAL A 125 -12.08 -13.58 -10.14
CA VAL A 125 -13.36 -14.12 -9.63
C VAL A 125 -14.30 -14.52 -10.77
N SER A 126 -14.35 -13.74 -11.85
CA SER A 126 -15.18 -14.04 -13.01
C SER A 126 -14.70 -15.29 -13.75
N LYS A 127 -13.39 -15.47 -13.93
CA LYS A 127 -12.82 -16.68 -14.53
C LYS A 127 -13.09 -17.91 -13.67
N LEU A 128 -12.90 -17.83 -12.36
CA LEU A 128 -13.22 -18.93 -11.45
C LEU A 128 -14.71 -19.30 -11.51
N ALA A 129 -15.62 -18.31 -11.48
CA ALA A 129 -17.05 -18.55 -11.59
C ALA A 129 -17.43 -19.20 -12.93
N LEU A 130 -16.79 -18.81 -14.04
CA LEU A 130 -17.00 -19.37 -15.35
C LEU A 130 -16.56 -20.84 -15.41
N LEU A 131 -15.35 -21.16 -14.98
CA LEU A 131 -14.78 -22.50 -15.01
C LEU A 131 -15.54 -23.48 -14.11
N THR A 132 -15.88 -23.04 -12.89
CA THR A 132 -16.69 -23.87 -11.97
C THR A 132 -18.11 -24.08 -12.47
N ASN A 133 -18.70 -23.09 -13.15
CA ASN A 133 -20.00 -23.25 -13.79
C ASN A 133 -19.97 -24.20 -15.02
N ALA A 134 -18.82 -24.29 -15.69
CA ALA A 134 -18.55 -25.28 -16.73
C ALA A 134 -18.33 -26.72 -16.20
N GLY A 135 -18.37 -26.91 -14.88
CA GLY A 135 -18.23 -28.21 -14.22
C GLY A 135 -16.82 -28.54 -13.73
N MET A 136 -15.87 -27.61 -13.89
CA MET A 136 -14.49 -27.79 -13.37
C MET A 136 -14.48 -27.75 -11.84
N ILE A 137 -13.73 -28.64 -11.19
CA ILE A 137 -13.57 -28.58 -9.73
C ILE A 137 -12.73 -27.38 -9.35
N LEU A 138 -13.00 -26.82 -8.14
CA LEU A 138 -12.38 -25.57 -7.69
C LEU A 138 -10.86 -25.59 -7.77
N ARG A 139 -10.23 -26.70 -7.36
CA ARG A 139 -8.77 -26.84 -7.37
C ARG A 139 -8.17 -26.68 -8.77
N GLU A 140 -8.79 -27.32 -9.78
CA GLU A 140 -8.35 -27.22 -11.17
C GLU A 140 -8.62 -25.82 -11.73
N ALA A 141 -9.83 -25.27 -11.49
CA ALA A 141 -10.17 -23.92 -11.89
C ALA A 141 -9.22 -22.88 -11.28
N TRP A 142 -8.87 -23.06 -10.01
CA TRP A 142 -7.90 -22.19 -9.33
C TRP A 142 -6.52 -22.26 -9.97
N GLN A 143 -6.05 -23.46 -10.27
CA GLN A 143 -4.76 -23.67 -10.92
C GLN A 143 -4.74 -23.04 -12.32
N GLU A 144 -5.77 -23.26 -13.12
CA GLU A 144 -5.88 -22.68 -14.46
C GLU A 144 -5.85 -21.15 -14.43
N VAL A 145 -6.64 -20.54 -13.55
CA VAL A 145 -6.66 -19.09 -13.39
C VAL A 145 -5.33 -18.57 -12.85
N ALA A 146 -4.69 -19.25 -11.89
CA ALA A 146 -3.43 -18.81 -11.28
C ALA A 146 -2.29 -18.64 -12.31
N PHE A 147 -2.27 -19.45 -13.36
CA PHE A 147 -1.26 -19.38 -14.41
C PHE A 147 -1.69 -18.56 -15.63
N ALA A 148 -2.90 -18.01 -15.64
CA ALA A 148 -3.41 -17.16 -16.72
C ALA A 148 -2.89 -15.71 -16.69
N GLY A 149 -2.14 -15.30 -15.67
CA GLY A 149 -1.62 -13.94 -15.53
C GLY A 149 -0.35 -13.85 -14.68
N THR A 150 0.24 -12.65 -14.65
CA THR A 150 1.54 -12.40 -13.98
C THR A 150 1.47 -11.31 -12.92
N SER A 151 0.30 -10.69 -12.70
CA SER A 151 0.17 -9.63 -11.71
C SER A 151 0.20 -10.16 -10.27
N THR A 152 0.21 -9.27 -9.30
CA THR A 152 0.36 -9.59 -7.88
C THR A 152 -0.66 -10.62 -7.39
N ILE A 153 -1.93 -10.55 -7.84
CA ILE A 153 -2.95 -11.50 -7.42
C ILE A 153 -2.70 -12.91 -7.98
N TYR A 154 -2.27 -13.01 -9.25
CA TYR A 154 -1.93 -14.31 -9.85
C TYR A 154 -0.72 -14.95 -9.16
N THR A 155 0.28 -14.16 -8.78
CA THR A 155 1.43 -14.64 -8.01
C THR A 155 1.02 -15.20 -6.63
N GLU A 156 0.08 -14.54 -5.95
CA GLU A 156 -0.46 -15.06 -4.68
C GLU A 156 -1.31 -16.33 -4.89
N MET A 157 -2.04 -16.42 -6.00
CA MET A 157 -2.76 -17.66 -6.38
C MET A 157 -1.80 -18.81 -6.69
N GLN A 158 -0.71 -18.56 -7.44
CA GLN A 158 0.34 -19.55 -7.71
C GLN A 158 0.99 -20.05 -6.41
N THR A 159 1.22 -19.14 -5.45
CA THR A 159 1.70 -19.52 -4.11
C THR A 159 0.72 -20.49 -3.43
N THR A 160 -0.57 -20.22 -3.54
CA THR A 160 -1.63 -21.11 -3.00
C THR A 160 -1.62 -22.48 -3.68
N VAL A 161 -1.45 -22.53 -5.00
CA VAL A 161 -1.27 -23.81 -5.74
C VAL A 161 -0.07 -24.58 -5.24
N ASN A 162 1.06 -23.91 -5.04
CA ASN A 162 2.26 -24.52 -4.49
C ASN A 162 2.06 -25.04 -3.07
N GLU A 163 1.31 -24.32 -2.21
CA GLU A 163 0.96 -24.80 -0.87
C GLU A 163 0.14 -26.10 -0.95
N MET A 164 -0.89 -26.14 -1.81
CA MET A 164 -1.71 -27.35 -2.02
C MET A 164 -0.88 -28.53 -2.57
N ASN A 165 0.05 -28.27 -3.49
CA ASN A 165 0.96 -29.30 -4.04
C ASN A 165 1.97 -29.79 -3.02
N ASN A 166 2.33 -28.99 -2.01
CA ASN A 166 3.18 -29.34 -0.90
C ASN A 166 2.43 -30.02 0.28
N GLY A 167 1.15 -30.37 0.09
CA GLY A 167 0.37 -31.12 1.06
C GLY A 167 -0.40 -30.29 2.07
N VAL A 168 -0.47 -28.95 1.92
CA VAL A 168 -1.37 -28.12 2.70
C VAL A 168 -2.81 -28.39 2.26
N SER A 169 -3.76 -28.49 3.21
CA SER A 169 -5.16 -28.69 2.88
C SER A 169 -5.70 -27.52 2.03
N GLU A 170 -6.66 -27.81 1.15
CA GLU A 170 -7.25 -26.78 0.28
C GLU A 170 -7.87 -25.63 1.10
N ILE A 171 -8.51 -25.96 2.22
CA ILE A 171 -9.11 -24.97 3.13
C ILE A 171 -8.04 -24.07 3.74
N ASP A 172 -6.96 -24.65 4.24
CA ASP A 172 -5.86 -23.90 4.86
C ASP A 172 -5.12 -23.04 3.81
N ALA A 173 -4.90 -23.58 2.61
CA ALA A 173 -4.28 -22.85 1.51
C ALA A 173 -5.13 -21.63 1.10
N MET A 174 -6.47 -21.76 1.04
CA MET A 174 -7.38 -20.64 0.78
C MET A 174 -7.38 -19.64 1.92
N PHE A 175 -7.38 -20.07 3.17
CA PHE A 175 -7.26 -19.19 4.32
C PHE A 175 -5.95 -18.39 4.30
N ASN A 176 -4.84 -19.05 3.98
CA ASN A 176 -3.53 -18.42 3.83
C ASN A 176 -3.52 -17.39 2.70
N PHE A 177 -4.14 -17.68 1.56
CA PHE A 177 -4.31 -16.73 0.45
C PHE A 177 -5.07 -15.48 0.91
N GLY A 178 -6.21 -15.62 1.56
CA GLY A 178 -6.98 -14.48 2.10
C GLY A 178 -6.19 -13.67 3.12
N SER A 179 -5.35 -14.33 3.91
CA SER A 179 -4.50 -13.67 4.90
C SER A 179 -3.35 -12.88 4.27
N ARG A 180 -2.75 -13.40 3.18
CA ARG A 180 -1.67 -12.72 2.45
C ARG A 180 -2.17 -11.53 1.63
N CYS A 181 -3.39 -11.61 1.09
CA CYS A 181 -3.93 -10.54 0.25
C CYS A 181 -4.42 -9.31 1.01
N ILE A 182 -4.68 -9.37 2.34
CA ILE A 182 -4.95 -8.23 3.24
C ILE A 182 -6.30 -7.56 3.03
N ILE A 183 -6.81 -7.52 1.83
CA ILE A 183 -7.97 -6.76 1.38
C ILE A 183 -9.25 -7.39 1.94
N PRO A 184 -10.16 -6.62 2.57
CA PRO A 184 -11.41 -7.16 3.11
C PRO A 184 -12.26 -7.91 2.10
N GLU A 185 -12.29 -7.44 0.85
CA GLU A 185 -13.04 -8.03 -0.25
C GLU A 185 -12.49 -9.42 -0.61
N ILE A 186 -11.17 -9.57 -0.66
CA ILE A 186 -10.54 -10.88 -0.94
C ILE A 186 -10.71 -11.82 0.26
N LYS A 187 -10.65 -11.31 1.50
CA LYS A 187 -10.95 -12.13 2.70
C LYS A 187 -12.39 -12.62 2.71
N LYS A 188 -13.35 -11.76 2.35
CA LYS A 188 -14.75 -12.14 2.21
C LYS A 188 -14.91 -13.24 1.15
N PHE A 189 -14.29 -13.06 -0.01
CA PHE A 189 -14.29 -14.03 -1.10
C PHE A 189 -13.72 -15.39 -0.67
N THR A 190 -12.56 -15.42 -0.01
CA THR A 190 -11.96 -16.68 0.48
C THR A 190 -12.81 -17.35 1.54
N SER A 191 -13.43 -16.59 2.44
CA SER A 191 -14.38 -17.13 3.42
C SER A 191 -15.60 -17.76 2.74
N THR A 192 -16.11 -17.14 1.68
CA THR A 192 -17.22 -17.67 0.87
C THR A 192 -16.81 -18.97 0.15
N ILE A 193 -15.61 -19.01 -0.43
CA ILE A 193 -15.07 -20.24 -1.03
C ILE A 193 -15.00 -21.37 0.00
N ILE A 194 -14.40 -21.11 1.17
CA ILE A 194 -14.24 -22.12 2.24
C ILE A 194 -15.63 -22.63 2.67
N GLN A 195 -16.63 -21.75 2.82
CA GLN A 195 -18.01 -22.15 3.11
C GLN A 195 -18.62 -23.01 1.99
N GLY A 196 -18.41 -22.62 0.73
CA GLY A 196 -18.90 -23.37 -0.41
C GLY A 196 -18.26 -24.76 -0.53
N MET A 197 -16.97 -24.87 -0.25
CA MET A 197 -16.26 -26.17 -0.23
C MET A 197 -16.84 -27.13 0.81
N THR A 198 -17.28 -26.63 1.96
CA THR A 198 -17.89 -27.47 3.01
C THR A 198 -19.33 -27.86 2.72
N LYS A 199 -20.05 -27.11 1.86
CA LYS A 199 -21.46 -27.36 1.55
C LYS A 199 -21.69 -28.15 0.25
N GLY A 200 -20.71 -28.18 -0.63
CA GLY A 200 -20.76 -28.93 -1.88
C GLY A 200 -20.64 -28.08 -3.13
N ASN A 201 -20.34 -28.72 -4.26
CA ASN A 201 -19.91 -28.07 -5.49
C ASN A 201 -20.98 -27.17 -6.15
N SER A 202 -22.26 -27.56 -6.07
CA SER A 202 -23.36 -26.77 -6.64
C SER A 202 -23.56 -25.44 -5.91
N GLU A 203 -23.44 -25.47 -4.56
CA GLU A 203 -23.59 -24.27 -3.76
C GLU A 203 -22.37 -23.34 -3.91
N LEU A 204 -21.17 -23.92 -3.99
CA LEU A 204 -19.95 -23.18 -4.30
C LEU A 204 -20.07 -22.41 -5.63
N THR A 205 -20.56 -23.06 -6.69
CA THR A 205 -20.74 -22.42 -8.01
C THR A 205 -21.72 -21.24 -7.94
N ALA A 206 -22.86 -21.41 -7.25
CA ALA A 206 -23.83 -20.34 -7.07
C ALA A 206 -23.23 -19.16 -6.29
N MET A 207 -22.50 -19.44 -5.20
CA MET A 207 -21.79 -18.42 -4.42
C MET A 207 -20.72 -17.67 -5.23
N LEU A 208 -19.97 -18.35 -6.07
CA LEU A 208 -18.96 -17.74 -6.95
C LEU A 208 -19.60 -16.82 -8.00
N GLN A 209 -20.76 -17.21 -8.57
CA GLN A 209 -21.48 -16.36 -9.49
C GLN A 209 -22.00 -15.08 -8.83
N GLU A 210 -22.52 -15.18 -7.61
CA GLU A 210 -22.96 -14.01 -6.84
C GLU A 210 -21.79 -13.09 -6.51
N GLN A 211 -20.68 -13.65 -6.02
CA GLN A 211 -19.46 -12.91 -5.75
C GLN A 211 -18.90 -12.23 -7.01
N SER A 212 -18.94 -12.88 -8.16
CA SER A 212 -18.52 -12.28 -9.43
C SER A 212 -19.32 -11.01 -9.75
N LYS A 213 -20.64 -11.03 -9.57
CA LYS A 213 -21.49 -9.85 -9.78
C LYS A 213 -21.15 -8.72 -8.81
N GLU A 214 -20.96 -9.06 -7.53
CA GLU A 214 -20.61 -8.09 -6.47
C GLU A 214 -19.27 -7.42 -6.76
N VAL A 215 -18.23 -8.19 -7.10
CA VAL A 215 -16.89 -7.69 -7.38
C VAL A 215 -16.86 -6.83 -8.65
N TRP A 216 -17.68 -7.15 -9.67
CA TRP A 216 -17.84 -6.29 -10.84
C TRP A 216 -18.45 -4.93 -10.51
N GLN A 217 -19.44 -4.88 -9.62
CA GLN A 217 -19.99 -3.61 -9.16
C GLN A 217 -18.96 -2.79 -8.38
N LEU A 218 -18.17 -3.47 -7.57
CA LEU A 218 -17.05 -2.85 -6.83
C LEU A 218 -16.03 -2.24 -7.79
N LYS A 219 -15.65 -2.95 -8.85
CA LYS A 219 -14.75 -2.44 -9.91
C LYS A 219 -15.33 -1.20 -10.58
N LYS A 220 -16.63 -1.21 -10.95
CA LYS A 220 -17.27 -0.01 -11.51
C LYS A 220 -17.21 1.19 -10.58
N GLN A 221 -17.42 0.99 -9.28
CA GLN A 221 -17.32 2.07 -8.29
C GLN A 221 -15.88 2.60 -8.15
N LEU A 222 -14.87 1.70 -8.19
CA LEU A 222 -13.46 2.11 -8.14
C LEU A 222 -13.10 2.98 -9.35
N VAL A 223 -13.41 2.52 -10.56
CA VAL A 223 -13.17 3.28 -11.80
C VAL A 223 -13.88 4.64 -11.77
N ARG A 224 -15.14 4.68 -11.32
CA ARG A 224 -15.87 5.94 -11.17
C ARG A 224 -15.18 6.90 -10.18
N ARG A 225 -14.74 6.40 -9.03
CA ARG A 225 -14.00 7.22 -8.04
C ARG A 225 -12.67 7.74 -8.59
N GLU A 226 -11.98 6.97 -9.41
CA GLU A 226 -10.75 7.42 -10.08
C GLU A 226 -11.05 8.55 -11.06
N GLY A 227 -12.12 8.44 -11.84
CA GLY A 227 -12.60 9.50 -12.71
C GLY A 227 -12.98 10.77 -11.95
N GLU A 228 -13.71 10.67 -10.84
CA GLU A 228 -14.07 11.80 -9.98
C GLU A 228 -12.83 12.46 -9.34
N LYS A 229 -11.84 11.68 -8.92
CA LYS A 229 -10.55 12.21 -8.43
C LYS A 229 -9.77 12.95 -9.52
N ALA A 230 -9.78 12.43 -10.75
CA ALA A 230 -9.13 13.08 -11.88
C ALA A 230 -9.83 14.44 -12.20
N ALA A 231 -11.16 14.45 -12.24
CA ALA A 231 -11.95 15.67 -12.43
C ALA A 231 -11.68 16.71 -11.33
N SER A 232 -11.64 16.28 -10.06
CA SER A 232 -11.34 17.17 -8.92
C SER A 232 -9.92 17.76 -9.00
N LYS A 233 -8.94 17.03 -9.53
CA LYS A 233 -7.58 17.57 -9.74
C LYS A 233 -7.52 18.67 -10.79
N LEU A 234 -8.43 18.66 -11.77
CA LEU A 234 -8.53 19.71 -12.78
C LEU A 234 -9.15 21.01 -12.23
N LEU A 235 -9.92 20.95 -11.14
CA LEU A 235 -10.48 22.13 -10.49
C LEU A 235 -9.39 23.05 -9.91
N ILE A 236 -8.30 22.50 -9.39
CA ILE A 236 -7.23 23.28 -8.77
C ILE A 236 -6.60 24.29 -9.75
N PRO A 237 -6.15 23.91 -10.96
CA PRO A 237 -5.63 24.87 -11.95
C PRO A 237 -6.66 25.93 -12.37
N ILE A 238 -7.93 25.52 -12.51
CA ILE A 238 -9.02 26.44 -12.88
C ILE A 238 -9.24 27.49 -11.78
N CYS A 239 -9.26 27.07 -10.50
CA CYS A 239 -9.36 28.00 -9.38
C CYS A 239 -8.17 28.99 -9.33
N VAL A 240 -6.95 28.52 -9.56
CA VAL A 240 -5.75 29.37 -9.59
C VAL A 240 -5.86 30.39 -10.73
N MET A 241 -6.30 29.96 -11.92
CA MET A 241 -6.51 30.84 -13.06
C MET A 241 -7.60 31.88 -12.77
N PHE A 242 -8.69 31.47 -12.12
CA PHE A 242 -9.78 32.39 -11.73
C PHE A 242 -9.29 33.44 -10.72
N VAL A 243 -8.51 33.06 -9.71
CA VAL A 243 -7.90 33.98 -8.75
C VAL A 243 -6.96 34.98 -9.46
N GLY A 244 -6.17 34.50 -10.44
CA GLY A 244 -5.32 35.39 -11.25
C GLY A 244 -6.11 36.44 -12.03
N ILE A 245 -7.24 36.05 -12.63
CA ILE A 245 -8.13 36.97 -13.34
C ILE A 245 -8.76 37.99 -12.35
N LEU A 246 -9.21 37.53 -11.18
CA LEU A 246 -9.76 38.41 -10.15
C LEU A 246 -8.74 39.47 -9.71
N ILE A 247 -7.50 39.09 -9.47
CA ILE A 247 -6.43 40.02 -9.09
C ILE A 247 -6.21 41.06 -10.21
N MET A 248 -6.18 40.62 -11.47
CA MET A 248 -6.00 41.51 -12.62
C MET A 248 -7.11 42.54 -12.74
N ILE A 249 -8.34 42.21 -12.32
CA ILE A 249 -9.48 43.14 -12.37
C ILE A 249 -9.50 44.02 -11.11
N ILE A 250 -9.25 43.47 -9.95
CA ILE A 250 -9.39 44.17 -8.67
C ILE A 250 -8.28 45.21 -8.47
N VAL A 251 -7.03 44.89 -8.85
CA VAL A 251 -5.89 45.81 -8.64
C VAL A 251 -6.09 47.16 -9.32
N PRO A 252 -6.47 47.29 -10.62
CA PRO A 252 -6.70 48.60 -11.23
C PRO A 252 -7.91 49.35 -10.66
N ILE A 253 -8.92 48.66 -10.15
CA ILE A 253 -10.06 49.30 -9.50
C ILE A 253 -9.62 49.99 -8.21
N PHE A 254 -8.84 49.31 -7.37
CA PHE A 254 -8.32 49.89 -6.12
C PHE A 254 -7.28 51.01 -6.36
N THR A 255 -6.45 50.87 -7.40
CA THR A 255 -5.50 51.95 -7.75
C THR A 255 -6.18 53.18 -8.31
N ASN A 256 -7.32 53.06 -9.01
CA ASN A 256 -8.10 54.22 -9.51
C ASN A 256 -9.04 54.82 -8.47
N LEU A 257 -9.42 54.12 -7.42
CA LEU A 257 -10.22 54.62 -6.32
C LEU A 257 -9.39 55.30 -5.23
N GLY A 258 -8.09 55.16 -5.25
CA GLY A 258 -7.14 55.72 -4.27
C GLY A 258 -6.45 57.02 -4.66
N VAL A 259 -6.93 57.72 -5.73
CA VAL A 259 -6.46 59.05 -6.14
C VAL A 259 -7.54 60.07 -5.92
#